data_a8977276799f26fe2808acda7d09865b
#
_entry.id   a8977276799f26fe2808acda7d09865b
#
_cell.length_a   1.000
_cell.length_b   1.000
_cell.length_c   1.000
_cell.angle_alpha   90.00
_cell.angle_beta   90.00
_cell.angle_gamma   90.00
#
_symmetry.space_group_name_H-M   'P 1'
#
loop_
_entity.id
_entity.type
_entity.pdbx_description
1 polymer ?
#
loop_
_entity_poly.entity_id
_entity_poly.type
_entity_poly.pdbx_seq_one_letter_code
_entity_poly.pdbx_strand_id
1 'polypeptide(L)'
;TFLGMYFLIPIYVTRTVTGTWNKEDKMSDKLEVYYFSPTGGTKKVSSIFADAMEKEVIWHDLGSKEPMAEQPEEMIVVAAPVFGGRIPSVVREKIEKLSGSGKKAVTIAVYGNRAYEDALLEMNDILIKCGFAVIASGAFVAQHSMDPEVGTGRPDQEDAKEIRAFAEAVRNKKNADGVHVPGNHPYKPEMKVPCTPISHSACTRCGACVKVCPTDAISITAK
;
A
#
# COMPACT_ATOMS: atom_id res chain seq x y z
N THR A 1 3.65 29.96 -19.91
CA THR A 1 4.43 28.74 -20.26
C THR A 1 4.79 28.06 -18.94
N PHE A 2 3.93 27.14 -18.48
CA PHE A 2 4.23 26.29 -17.34
C PHE A 2 5.10 25.14 -17.88
N LEU A 3 6.37 25.13 -17.54
CA LEU A 3 7.22 23.95 -17.70
C LEU A 3 6.66 22.85 -16.80
N GLY A 4 6.19 21.77 -17.42
CA GLY A 4 5.78 20.56 -16.72
C GLY A 4 6.99 19.96 -16.01
N MET A 5 7.04 20.12 -14.70
CA MET A 5 7.99 19.43 -13.85
C MET A 5 7.50 17.99 -13.72
N TYR A 6 8.02 17.09 -14.58
CA TYR A 6 7.85 15.66 -14.42
C TYR A 6 8.53 15.24 -13.12
N PHE A 7 7.75 15.06 -12.05
CA PHE A 7 8.24 14.38 -10.87
C PHE A 7 8.43 12.91 -11.23
N LEU A 8 9.69 12.50 -11.38
CA LEU A 8 10.04 11.09 -11.41
C LEU A 8 9.46 10.41 -10.17
N ILE A 9 8.59 9.43 -10.38
CA ILE A 9 8.07 8.61 -9.28
C ILE A 9 9.27 7.92 -8.63
N PRO A 10 9.49 8.11 -7.32
CA PRO A 10 10.64 7.51 -6.66
C PRO A 10 10.45 5.99 -6.57
N ILE A 11 11.15 5.28 -7.43
CA ILE A 11 11.28 3.82 -7.37
C ILE A 11 12.56 3.51 -6.61
N TYR A 12 12.41 2.94 -5.41
CA TYR A 12 13.53 2.56 -4.57
C TYR A 12 13.86 1.08 -4.77
N VAL A 13 14.76 0.82 -5.72
CA VAL A 13 15.37 -0.50 -5.95
C VAL A 13 16.86 -0.31 -5.76
N THR A 14 17.41 -0.72 -4.61
CA THR A 14 18.83 -0.49 -4.33
C THR A 14 19.75 -1.44 -5.11
N ARG A 15 20.91 -0.93 -5.53
CA ARG A 15 22.06 -1.71 -5.99
C ARG A 15 22.97 -2.04 -4.79
N THR A 16 23.22 -3.34 -4.61
CA THR A 16 24.29 -3.99 -3.84
C THR A 16 24.27 -3.95 -2.31
N VAL A 17 24.00 -5.12 -1.70
CA VAL A 17 24.77 -5.72 -0.61
C VAL A 17 24.79 -7.25 -0.83
N THR A 18 25.95 -7.87 -0.65
CA THR A 18 26.26 -9.27 -0.99
C THR A 18 25.69 -10.26 0.03
N GLY A 19 24.59 -10.89 -0.33
CA GLY A 19 24.08 -12.09 0.30
C GLY A 19 23.79 -13.14 -0.78
N THR A 20 24.47 -14.28 -0.73
CA THR A 20 24.30 -15.38 -1.68
C THR A 20 22.99 -16.10 -1.40
N TRP A 21 21.98 -15.88 -2.25
CA TRP A 21 20.81 -16.77 -2.32
C TRP A 21 21.15 -17.96 -3.20
N ASN A 22 20.79 -19.14 -2.75
CA ASN A 22 20.96 -20.35 -3.54
C ASN A 22 20.11 -20.29 -4.81
N LYS A 23 20.68 -20.75 -5.92
CA LYS A 23 20.11 -20.74 -7.27
C LYS A 23 18.87 -21.63 -7.45
N GLU A 24 18.39 -22.27 -6.37
CA GLU A 24 17.33 -23.29 -6.38
C GLU A 24 15.99 -22.82 -5.77
N ASP A 25 15.88 -21.60 -5.25
CA ASP A 25 14.58 -21.07 -4.82
C ASP A 25 13.73 -20.72 -6.05
N LYS A 26 13.01 -21.74 -6.54
CA LYS A 26 11.97 -21.58 -7.54
C LYS A 26 10.99 -20.55 -6.96
N MET A 27 11.02 -19.34 -7.49
CA MET A 27 10.03 -18.32 -7.07
C MET A 27 8.65 -18.92 -7.27
N SER A 28 7.88 -18.99 -6.20
CA SER A 28 6.49 -19.43 -6.28
C SER A 28 5.73 -18.69 -7.38
N ASP A 29 4.79 -19.40 -8.00
CA ASP A 29 3.91 -18.83 -9.02
C ASP A 29 2.82 -17.93 -8.43
N LYS A 30 2.78 -17.76 -7.08
CA LYS A 30 1.77 -16.99 -6.37
C LYS A 30 2.34 -15.68 -5.81
N LEU A 31 1.47 -14.69 -5.71
CA LEU A 31 1.72 -13.37 -5.13
C LEU A 31 0.57 -13.02 -4.19
N GLU A 32 0.86 -12.74 -2.94
CA GLU A 32 -0.16 -12.28 -1.98
C GLU A 32 -0.16 -10.77 -1.88
N VAL A 33 -1.30 -10.14 -2.15
CA VAL A 33 -1.46 -8.68 -2.14
C VAL A 33 -2.37 -8.26 -1.01
N TYR A 34 -1.78 -7.67 0.02
CA TYR A 34 -2.45 -7.06 1.17
C TYR A 34 -2.68 -5.58 0.86
N TYR A 35 -3.92 -5.16 0.73
CA TYR A 35 -4.22 -3.80 0.33
C TYR A 35 -5.34 -3.17 1.16
N PHE A 36 -5.30 -1.85 1.31
CA PHE A 36 -6.40 -1.05 1.83
C PHE A 36 -6.77 0.02 0.82
N SER A 37 -8.04 0.05 0.40
CA SER A 37 -8.46 0.93 -0.71
C SER A 37 -9.89 1.43 -0.57
N PRO A 38 -10.19 2.34 0.38
CA PRO A 38 -11.56 2.79 0.63
C PRO A 38 -12.23 3.48 -0.57
N THR A 39 -11.45 4.10 -1.46
CA THR A 39 -11.95 4.82 -2.65
C THR A 39 -11.49 4.22 -3.98
N GLY A 40 -10.86 3.05 -3.96
CA GLY A 40 -10.45 2.33 -5.17
C GLY A 40 -9.05 2.67 -5.72
N GLY A 41 -8.46 3.81 -5.36
CA GLY A 41 -7.17 4.26 -5.92
C GLY A 41 -6.03 3.30 -5.65
N THR A 42 -5.85 2.86 -4.40
CA THR A 42 -4.80 1.88 -4.03
C THR A 42 -5.02 0.55 -4.75
N LYS A 43 -6.27 0.07 -4.83
CA LYS A 43 -6.59 -1.17 -5.55
C LYS A 43 -6.22 -1.08 -7.03
N LYS A 44 -6.52 0.08 -7.68
CA LYS A 44 -6.18 0.30 -9.10
C LYS A 44 -4.67 0.23 -9.33
N VAL A 45 -3.86 0.91 -8.50
CA VAL A 45 -2.39 0.84 -8.55
C VAL A 45 -1.89 -0.58 -8.33
N SER A 46 -2.39 -1.24 -7.28
CA SER A 46 -2.00 -2.61 -6.94
C SER A 46 -2.35 -3.61 -8.03
N SER A 47 -3.51 -3.44 -8.71
CA SER A 47 -3.90 -4.32 -9.81
C SER A 47 -2.95 -4.17 -11.00
N ILE A 48 -2.58 -2.95 -11.40
CA ILE A 48 -1.61 -2.73 -12.49
C ILE A 48 -0.25 -3.38 -12.15
N PHE A 49 0.20 -3.25 -10.91
CA PHE A 49 1.43 -3.89 -10.45
C PHE A 49 1.32 -5.42 -10.49
N ALA A 50 0.25 -5.97 -9.91
CA ALA A 50 0.04 -7.42 -9.79
C ALA A 50 -0.10 -8.09 -11.16
N ASP A 51 -0.82 -7.47 -12.11
CA ASP A 51 -0.95 -7.96 -13.48
C ASP A 51 0.43 -8.05 -14.17
N ALA A 52 1.31 -7.07 -13.92
CA ALA A 52 2.66 -7.06 -14.48
C ALA A 52 3.63 -8.04 -13.79
N MET A 53 3.28 -8.58 -12.63
CA MET A 53 4.07 -9.62 -11.95
C MET A 53 3.93 -11.00 -12.60
N GLU A 54 2.91 -11.21 -13.46
CA GLU A 54 2.67 -12.48 -14.18
C GLU A 54 2.58 -13.70 -13.25
N LYS A 55 1.88 -13.54 -12.12
CA LYS A 55 1.68 -14.56 -11.10
C LYS A 55 0.21 -14.74 -10.77
N GLU A 56 -0.15 -15.90 -10.21
CA GLU A 56 -1.44 -16.07 -9.56
C GLU A 56 -1.53 -15.15 -8.34
N VAL A 57 -2.56 -14.28 -8.28
CA VAL A 57 -2.68 -13.27 -7.24
C VAL A 57 -3.74 -13.63 -6.22
N ILE A 58 -3.34 -13.68 -4.96
CA ILE A 58 -4.24 -13.82 -3.81
C ILE A 58 -4.43 -12.44 -3.19
N TRP A 59 -5.68 -11.99 -3.11
CA TRP A 59 -6.02 -10.67 -2.62
C TRP A 59 -6.51 -10.71 -1.17
N HIS A 60 -5.89 -9.91 -0.30
CA HIS A 60 -6.28 -9.70 1.08
C HIS A 60 -6.68 -8.24 1.29
N ASP A 61 -7.98 -7.98 1.45
CA ASP A 61 -8.48 -6.63 1.75
C ASP A 61 -8.31 -6.32 3.23
N LEU A 62 -7.39 -5.41 3.54
CA LEU A 62 -7.16 -4.94 4.90
C LEU A 62 -8.33 -4.10 5.46
N GLY A 63 -9.29 -3.70 4.63
CA GLY A 63 -10.55 -3.09 5.06
C GLY A 63 -11.63 -4.12 5.41
N SER A 64 -11.43 -5.39 5.06
CA SER A 64 -12.37 -6.47 5.41
C SER A 64 -12.33 -6.79 6.91
N LYS A 65 -13.48 -7.19 7.45
CA LYS A 65 -13.60 -7.75 8.80
C LYS A 65 -13.30 -9.25 8.87
N GLU A 66 -13.20 -9.89 7.72
CA GLU A 66 -12.86 -11.30 7.64
C GLU A 66 -11.47 -11.57 8.21
N PRO A 67 -11.26 -12.73 8.82
CA PRO A 67 -9.95 -13.15 9.27
C PRO A 67 -8.94 -13.13 8.11
N MET A 68 -7.77 -12.62 8.39
CA MET A 68 -6.67 -12.56 7.43
C MET A 68 -5.64 -13.63 7.78
N ALA A 69 -5.03 -14.26 6.75
CA ALA A 69 -3.89 -15.12 6.98
C ALA A 69 -2.70 -14.30 7.53
N GLU A 70 -2.25 -14.63 8.74
CA GLU A 70 -1.15 -13.93 9.41
C GLU A 70 0.22 -14.48 8.99
N GLN A 71 0.26 -15.66 8.40
CA GLN A 71 1.47 -16.31 7.90
C GLN A 71 1.33 -16.53 6.38
N PRO A 72 1.68 -15.53 5.57
CA PRO A 72 1.67 -15.68 4.12
C PRO A 72 2.62 -16.80 3.69
N GLU A 73 2.26 -17.54 2.66
CA GLU A 73 3.07 -18.65 2.14
C GLU A 73 4.20 -18.14 1.23
N GLU A 74 3.98 -16.99 0.60
CA GLU A 74 4.76 -16.53 -0.53
C GLU A 74 5.28 -15.09 -0.36
N MET A 75 5.80 -14.53 -1.46
CA MET A 75 6.12 -13.11 -1.52
C MET A 75 4.86 -12.26 -1.37
N ILE A 76 4.95 -11.25 -0.55
CA ILE A 76 3.83 -10.33 -0.32
C ILE A 76 4.05 -8.96 -0.97
N VAL A 77 2.94 -8.32 -1.29
CA VAL A 77 2.85 -6.89 -1.57
C VAL A 77 1.95 -6.25 -0.52
N VAL A 78 2.43 -5.22 0.14
CA VAL A 78 1.59 -4.39 1.02
C VAL A 78 1.36 -3.05 0.35
N ALA A 79 0.10 -2.73 0.04
CA ALA A 79 -0.28 -1.50 -0.60
C ALA A 79 -1.25 -0.69 0.26
N ALA A 80 -0.89 0.54 0.59
CA ALA A 80 -1.67 1.40 1.47
C ALA A 80 -1.82 2.83 0.92
N PRO A 81 -2.96 3.49 1.17
CA PRO A 81 -3.09 4.91 0.92
C PRO A 81 -2.31 5.70 1.97
N VAL A 82 -1.94 6.92 1.60
CA VAL A 82 -1.26 7.86 2.50
C VAL A 82 -2.26 8.81 3.12
N PHE A 83 -2.41 8.78 4.44
CA PHE A 83 -3.24 9.68 5.22
C PHE A 83 -2.36 10.60 6.06
N GLY A 84 -2.28 11.87 5.67
CA GLY A 84 -1.47 12.88 6.38
C GLY A 84 0.03 12.58 6.43
N GLY A 85 0.57 11.81 5.47
CA GLY A 85 1.99 11.43 5.39
C GLY A 85 2.34 10.12 6.08
N ARG A 86 1.35 9.39 6.61
CA ARG A 86 1.46 8.11 7.30
C ARG A 86 0.53 7.08 6.67
N ILE A 87 0.72 5.80 6.97
CA ILE A 87 -0.30 4.79 6.65
C ILE A 87 -1.45 4.84 7.66
N PRO A 88 -2.70 4.49 7.28
CA PRO A 88 -3.81 4.44 8.22
C PRO A 88 -3.58 3.43 9.35
N SER A 89 -4.04 3.74 10.57
CA SER A 89 -3.89 2.86 11.75
C SER A 89 -4.47 1.46 11.50
N VAL A 90 -5.60 1.37 10.79
CA VAL A 90 -6.21 0.08 10.43
C VAL A 90 -5.29 -0.80 9.58
N VAL A 91 -4.45 -0.21 8.73
CA VAL A 91 -3.44 -0.94 7.96
C VAL A 91 -2.32 -1.40 8.88
N ARG A 92 -1.77 -0.48 9.67
CA ARG A 92 -0.69 -0.75 10.62
C ARG A 92 -1.03 -1.91 11.55
N GLU A 93 -2.17 -1.84 12.22
CA GLU A 93 -2.64 -2.87 13.17
C GLU A 93 -2.79 -4.26 12.55
N LYS A 94 -3.08 -4.33 11.25
CA LYS A 94 -3.21 -5.61 10.54
C LYS A 94 -1.87 -6.13 10.05
N ILE A 95 -1.02 -5.29 9.46
CA ILE A 95 0.27 -5.75 8.97
C ILE A 95 1.25 -6.09 10.09
N GLU A 96 1.10 -5.50 11.29
CA GLU A 96 1.85 -5.87 12.50
C GLU A 96 1.59 -7.31 12.98
N LYS A 97 0.50 -7.93 12.55
CA LYS A 97 0.18 -9.34 12.85
C LYS A 97 0.79 -10.32 11.88
N LEU A 98 1.32 -9.86 10.75
CA LEU A 98 1.95 -10.73 9.76
C LEU A 98 3.26 -11.30 10.28
N SER A 99 3.57 -12.53 9.89
CA SER A 99 4.83 -13.20 10.19
C SER A 99 5.59 -13.55 8.92
N GLY A 100 6.70 -12.86 8.68
CA GLY A 100 7.45 -12.95 7.43
C GLY A 100 8.35 -14.16 7.31
N SER A 101 8.97 -14.61 8.40
CA SER A 101 9.92 -15.74 8.40
C SER A 101 10.97 -15.65 7.27
N GLY A 102 11.47 -14.45 6.97
CA GLY A 102 12.44 -14.19 5.89
C GLY A 102 11.82 -14.05 4.48
N LYS A 103 10.52 -14.15 4.32
CA LYS A 103 9.86 -14.00 3.02
C LYS A 103 10.02 -12.58 2.46
N LYS A 104 9.97 -12.47 1.14
CA LYS A 104 10.12 -11.20 0.43
C LYS A 104 8.86 -10.35 0.55
N ALA A 105 9.04 -9.04 0.71
CA ALA A 105 7.96 -8.08 0.71
C ALA A 105 8.25 -6.90 -0.23
N VAL A 106 7.20 -6.40 -0.86
CA VAL A 106 7.18 -5.16 -1.64
C VAL A 106 6.19 -4.20 -0.98
N THR A 107 6.57 -2.94 -0.84
CA THR A 107 5.68 -1.90 -0.28
C THR A 107 5.28 -0.89 -1.35
N ILE A 108 3.99 -0.53 -1.35
CA ILE A 108 3.42 0.43 -2.29
C ILE A 108 2.63 1.47 -1.50
N ALA A 109 3.10 2.72 -1.50
CA ALA A 109 2.33 3.86 -0.99
C ALA A 109 1.56 4.53 -2.12
N VAL A 110 0.26 4.77 -1.92
CA VAL A 110 -0.58 5.46 -2.91
C VAL A 110 -1.07 6.77 -2.33
N TYR A 111 -0.77 7.87 -2.98
CA TYR A 111 -1.04 9.19 -2.44
C TYR A 111 -1.72 10.13 -3.45
N GLY A 112 -2.43 11.12 -2.90
CA GLY A 112 -3.20 12.11 -3.66
C GLY A 112 -2.38 13.29 -4.15
N ASN A 113 -1.27 13.03 -4.85
CA ASN A 113 -0.44 14.02 -5.57
C ASN A 113 0.19 15.16 -4.72
N ARG A 114 0.20 15.08 -3.38
CA ARG A 114 0.92 16.05 -2.55
C ARG A 114 2.29 15.50 -2.10
N ALA A 115 2.29 14.52 -1.22
CA ALA A 115 3.48 13.85 -0.70
C ALA A 115 3.09 12.56 0.04
N TYR A 116 4.00 11.58 0.06
CA TYR A 116 3.81 10.32 0.82
C TYR A 116 4.58 10.33 2.15
N GLU A 117 5.47 11.31 2.34
CA GLU A 117 6.23 11.58 3.56
C GLU A 117 6.80 10.28 4.21
N ASP A 118 6.35 9.89 5.41
CA ASP A 118 6.91 8.75 6.14
C ASP A 118 6.21 7.40 5.84
N ALA A 119 5.18 7.38 4.99
CA ALA A 119 4.34 6.20 4.80
C ALA A 119 5.10 4.96 4.30
N LEU A 120 6.05 5.11 3.37
CA LEU A 120 6.88 4.01 2.91
C LEU A 120 7.83 3.52 3.99
N LEU A 121 8.48 4.44 4.71
CA LEU A 121 9.39 4.12 5.79
C LEU A 121 8.67 3.34 6.89
N GLU A 122 7.48 3.82 7.28
CA GLU A 122 6.66 3.15 8.29
C GLU A 122 6.27 1.73 7.87
N MET A 123 5.83 1.52 6.62
CA MET A 123 5.53 0.16 6.14
C MET A 123 6.76 -0.74 6.14
N ASN A 124 7.90 -0.23 5.69
CA ASN A 124 9.14 -1.00 5.66
C ASN A 124 9.57 -1.42 7.06
N ASP A 125 9.57 -0.49 8.01
CA ASP A 125 9.98 -0.76 9.39
C ASP A 125 9.09 -1.82 10.05
N ILE A 126 7.77 -1.73 9.84
CA ILE A 126 6.82 -2.72 10.37
C ILE A 126 7.10 -4.10 9.76
N LEU A 127 7.22 -4.20 8.44
CA LEU A 127 7.43 -5.48 7.78
C LEU A 127 8.79 -6.10 8.13
N ILE A 128 9.83 -5.29 8.24
CA ILE A 128 11.15 -5.75 8.70
C ILE A 128 11.05 -6.29 10.13
N LYS A 129 10.35 -5.57 11.03
CA LYS A 129 10.09 -6.03 12.41
C LYS A 129 9.29 -7.33 12.46
N CYS A 130 8.37 -7.53 11.51
CA CYS A 130 7.61 -8.76 11.33
C CYS A 130 8.40 -9.89 10.66
N GLY A 131 9.68 -9.69 10.37
CA GLY A 131 10.58 -10.72 9.82
C GLY A 131 10.53 -10.86 8.29
N PHE A 132 10.01 -9.88 7.56
CA PHE A 132 10.09 -9.86 6.10
C PHE A 132 11.39 -9.22 5.60
N ALA A 133 11.84 -9.69 4.44
CA ALA A 133 12.88 -9.02 3.66
C ALA A 133 12.20 -8.04 2.67
N VAL A 134 12.17 -6.76 2.99
CA VAL A 134 11.64 -5.75 2.06
C VAL A 134 12.63 -5.58 0.91
N ILE A 135 12.20 -5.96 -0.30
CA ILE A 135 13.06 -5.98 -1.50
C ILE A 135 12.85 -4.79 -2.42
N ALA A 136 11.69 -4.15 -2.38
CA ALA A 136 11.38 -2.98 -3.19
C ALA A 136 10.29 -2.14 -2.53
N SER A 137 10.30 -0.84 -2.81
CA SER A 137 9.30 0.12 -2.35
C SER A 137 8.99 1.11 -3.46
N GLY A 138 7.71 1.45 -3.64
CA GLY A 138 7.27 2.42 -4.63
C GLY A 138 6.18 3.33 -4.10
N ALA A 139 6.18 4.59 -4.56
CA ALA A 139 5.12 5.55 -4.25
C ALA A 139 4.46 6.01 -5.55
N PHE A 140 3.15 5.86 -5.65
CA PHE A 140 2.39 6.15 -6.87
C PHE A 140 1.23 7.10 -6.60
N VAL A 141 0.92 7.93 -7.57
CA VAL A 141 -0.18 8.89 -7.47
C VAL A 141 -1.49 8.21 -7.86
N ALA A 142 -2.54 8.54 -7.10
CA ALA A 142 -3.92 8.32 -7.49
C ALA A 142 -4.72 9.60 -7.27
N GLN A 143 -5.89 9.69 -7.89
CA GLN A 143 -6.80 10.81 -7.66
C GLN A 143 -7.10 10.96 -6.16
N HIS A 144 -7.04 12.18 -5.66
CA HIS A 144 -7.25 12.47 -4.25
C HIS A 144 -8.69 12.15 -3.82
N SER A 145 -8.86 11.44 -2.71
CA SER A 145 -10.16 10.92 -2.30
C SER A 145 -11.15 11.99 -1.81
N MET A 146 -10.66 13.10 -1.26
CA MET A 146 -11.49 14.19 -0.73
C MET A 146 -11.54 15.41 -1.66
N ASP A 147 -10.61 15.51 -2.61
CA ASP A 147 -10.55 16.60 -3.59
C ASP A 147 -10.34 16.00 -5.00
N PRO A 148 -11.43 15.71 -5.72
CA PRO A 148 -11.35 15.05 -7.02
C PRO A 148 -10.64 15.84 -8.12
N GLU A 149 -10.42 17.15 -7.94
CA GLU A 149 -9.67 17.98 -8.89
C GLU A 149 -8.17 17.74 -8.78
N VAL A 150 -7.69 17.22 -7.62
CA VAL A 150 -6.29 16.89 -7.41
C VAL A 150 -5.98 15.49 -7.94
N GLY A 151 -5.12 15.43 -8.94
CA GLY A 151 -4.74 14.17 -9.58
C GLY A 151 -5.88 13.49 -10.33
N THR A 152 -6.79 14.28 -10.92
CA THR A 152 -7.96 13.79 -11.68
C THR A 152 -7.55 12.73 -12.70
N GLY A 153 -8.24 11.59 -12.69
CA GLY A 153 -8.04 10.49 -13.63
C GLY A 153 -6.83 9.58 -13.32
N ARG A 154 -6.00 9.93 -12.35
CA ARG A 154 -4.82 9.13 -11.98
C ARG A 154 -5.20 7.89 -11.13
N PRO A 155 -4.44 6.78 -11.27
CA PRO A 155 -3.34 6.57 -12.20
C PRO A 155 -3.82 6.56 -13.66
N ASP A 156 -3.12 7.28 -14.52
CA ASP A 156 -3.34 7.34 -15.96
C ASP A 156 -2.44 6.34 -16.72
N GLN A 157 -2.28 6.51 -18.04
CA GLN A 157 -1.48 5.61 -18.87
C GLN A 157 0.03 5.73 -18.57
N GLU A 158 0.52 6.93 -18.26
CA GLU A 158 1.94 7.13 -17.91
C GLU A 158 2.23 6.52 -16.53
N ASP A 159 1.36 6.75 -15.55
CA ASP A 159 1.44 6.07 -14.25
C ASP A 159 1.46 4.55 -14.41
N ALA A 160 0.59 4.03 -15.27
CA ALA A 160 0.52 2.60 -15.53
C ALA A 160 1.81 2.04 -16.16
N LYS A 161 2.51 2.80 -17.00
CA LYS A 161 3.82 2.41 -17.52
C LYS A 161 4.87 2.34 -16.40
N GLU A 162 4.88 3.35 -15.53
CA GLU A 162 5.82 3.41 -14.41
C GLU A 162 5.57 2.30 -13.39
N ILE A 163 4.30 2.01 -13.09
CA ILE A 163 3.92 0.89 -12.19
C ILE A 163 4.37 -0.45 -12.79
N ARG A 164 4.18 -0.66 -14.10
CA ARG A 164 4.66 -1.87 -14.79
C ARG A 164 6.17 -1.97 -14.80
N ALA A 165 6.88 -0.86 -15.06
CA ALA A 165 8.34 -0.83 -14.99
C ALA A 165 8.87 -1.17 -13.60
N PHE A 166 8.18 -0.70 -12.55
CA PHE A 166 8.47 -1.08 -11.16
C PHE A 166 8.27 -2.58 -10.94
N ALA A 167 7.17 -3.15 -11.39
CA ALA A 167 6.92 -4.59 -11.29
C ALA A 167 7.99 -5.41 -12.02
N GLU A 168 8.40 -4.99 -13.22
CA GLU A 168 9.47 -5.62 -13.98
C GLU A 168 10.81 -5.55 -13.22
N ALA A 169 11.14 -4.41 -12.64
CA ALA A 169 12.34 -4.26 -11.81
C ALA A 169 12.31 -5.21 -10.59
N VAL A 170 11.15 -5.41 -9.97
CA VAL A 170 10.95 -6.36 -8.87
C VAL A 170 11.14 -7.80 -9.35
N ARG A 171 10.56 -8.19 -10.47
CA ARG A 171 10.72 -9.54 -11.07
C ARG A 171 12.17 -9.87 -11.39
N ASN A 172 12.91 -8.89 -11.90
CA ASN A 172 14.30 -9.05 -12.30
C ASN A 172 15.30 -8.92 -11.15
N LYS A 173 14.83 -8.59 -9.93
CA LYS A 173 15.69 -8.40 -8.77
C LYS A 173 16.21 -9.73 -8.25
N LYS A 174 17.53 -9.93 -8.35
CA LYS A 174 18.21 -11.17 -7.96
C LYS A 174 18.62 -11.20 -6.48
N ASN A 175 18.79 -10.03 -5.85
CA ASN A 175 19.32 -9.92 -4.48
C ASN A 175 18.32 -9.22 -3.56
N ALA A 176 18.24 -9.65 -2.32
CA ALA A 176 17.43 -9.01 -1.28
C ALA A 176 18.27 -7.94 -0.54
N ASP A 177 18.76 -6.96 -1.28
CA ASP A 177 19.42 -5.82 -0.66
C ASP A 177 18.37 -4.95 0.04
N GLY A 178 18.69 -4.49 1.25
CA GLY A 178 17.78 -3.62 2.01
C GLY A 178 17.38 -2.39 1.20
N VAL A 179 16.12 -2.01 1.27
CA VAL A 179 15.58 -0.85 0.57
C VAL A 179 15.60 0.35 1.51
N HIS A 180 16.32 1.41 1.09
CA HIS A 180 16.28 2.69 1.78
C HIS A 180 15.25 3.59 1.10
N VAL A 181 14.30 4.07 1.87
CA VAL A 181 13.29 5.04 1.44
C VAL A 181 13.40 6.31 2.25
N PRO A 182 13.03 7.48 1.72
CA PRO A 182 12.98 8.71 2.51
C PRO A 182 11.89 8.62 3.57
N GLY A 183 12.11 9.35 4.64
CA GLY A 183 11.23 9.46 5.80
C GLY A 183 12.00 9.94 7.02
N ASN A 184 11.31 10.12 8.12
CA ASN A 184 11.87 10.65 9.36
C ASN A 184 11.65 9.69 10.53
N HIS A 185 12.64 9.62 11.43
CA HIS A 185 12.46 9.07 12.77
C HIS A 185 12.73 10.18 13.80
N PRO A 186 11.78 10.47 14.71
CA PRO A 186 10.44 9.88 14.80
C PRO A 186 9.56 10.26 13.60
N TYR A 187 8.61 9.39 13.26
CA TYR A 187 7.65 9.67 12.21
C TYR A 187 6.85 10.93 12.50
N LYS A 188 6.36 11.56 11.44
CA LYS A 188 5.39 12.64 11.53
C LYS A 188 4.19 12.21 12.41
N PRO A 189 3.70 13.11 13.30
CA PRO A 189 2.50 12.83 14.08
C PRO A 189 1.31 12.44 13.19
N GLU A 190 0.50 11.50 13.64
CA GLU A 190 -0.73 11.13 12.94
C GLU A 190 -1.66 12.34 12.81
N MET A 191 -2.26 12.48 11.64
CA MET A 191 -3.23 13.53 11.39
C MET A 191 -4.51 13.24 12.20
N LYS A 192 -4.84 14.12 13.12
CA LYS A 192 -6.13 14.10 13.82
C LYS A 192 -7.15 14.87 12.98
N VAL A 193 -8.15 14.19 12.48
CA VAL A 193 -9.26 14.83 11.77
C VAL A 193 -10.24 15.38 12.81
N PRO A 194 -10.44 16.72 12.91
CA PRO A 194 -11.24 17.33 13.96
C PRO A 194 -12.75 17.26 13.71
N CYS A 195 -13.19 16.47 12.75
CA CYS A 195 -14.60 16.35 12.37
C CYS A 195 -15.04 14.90 12.33
N THR A 196 -16.28 14.66 12.71
CA THR A 196 -16.96 13.36 12.59
C THR A 196 -18.04 13.44 11.51
N PRO A 197 -18.22 12.39 10.71
CA PRO A 197 -19.31 12.32 9.75
C PRO A 197 -20.68 12.44 10.44
N ILE A 198 -21.61 13.19 9.85
CA ILE A 198 -22.97 13.31 10.33
C ILE A 198 -23.91 12.69 9.28
N SER A 199 -24.90 11.90 9.75
CA SER A 199 -25.95 11.42 8.86
C SER A 199 -27.03 12.49 8.64
N HIS A 200 -27.46 12.65 7.39
CA HIS A 200 -28.55 13.57 7.03
C HIS A 200 -29.92 12.89 7.11
N SER A 201 -31.00 13.68 6.97
CA SER A 201 -32.38 13.22 6.99
C SER A 201 -32.71 12.14 5.94
N ALA A 202 -31.95 12.06 4.86
CA ALA A 202 -32.08 11.02 3.85
C ALA A 202 -31.58 9.63 4.29
N CYS A 203 -30.98 9.51 5.47
CA CYS A 203 -30.51 8.23 6.01
C CYS A 203 -31.67 7.31 6.33
N THR A 204 -31.76 6.17 5.64
CA THR A 204 -32.78 5.13 5.84
C THR A 204 -32.46 4.16 6.99
N ARG A 205 -31.30 4.29 7.63
CA ARG A 205 -30.78 3.37 8.66
C ARG A 205 -30.62 1.92 8.18
N CYS A 206 -30.36 1.71 6.91
CA CYS A 206 -30.21 0.37 6.32
C CYS A 206 -28.98 -0.42 6.86
N GLY A 207 -28.05 0.21 7.57
CA GLY A 207 -26.88 -0.44 8.17
C GLY A 207 -25.74 -0.73 7.18
N ALA A 208 -25.84 -0.34 5.92
CA ALA A 208 -24.80 -0.62 4.93
C ALA A 208 -23.43 -0.03 5.33
N CYS A 209 -23.40 1.21 5.83
CA CYS A 209 -22.18 1.85 6.32
C CYS A 209 -21.57 1.15 7.55
N VAL A 210 -22.41 0.59 8.43
CA VAL A 210 -21.94 -0.19 9.60
C VAL A 210 -21.26 -1.47 9.14
N LYS A 211 -21.83 -2.16 8.15
CA LYS A 211 -21.27 -3.44 7.64
C LYS A 211 -19.91 -3.27 7.01
N VAL A 212 -19.67 -2.15 6.32
CA VAL A 212 -18.42 -1.92 5.57
C VAL A 212 -17.38 -1.11 6.37
N CYS A 213 -17.70 -0.63 7.55
CA CYS A 213 -16.74 0.12 8.37
C CYS A 213 -15.64 -0.81 8.90
N PRO A 214 -14.37 -0.61 8.52
CA PRO A 214 -13.28 -1.52 8.90
C PRO A 214 -12.88 -1.41 10.37
N THR A 215 -13.32 -0.35 11.07
CA THR A 215 -12.94 -0.04 12.45
C THR A 215 -14.13 -0.07 13.42
N ASP A 216 -15.32 -0.52 12.97
CA ASP A 216 -16.57 -0.51 13.76
C ASP A 216 -16.95 0.86 14.36
N ALA A 217 -16.47 1.94 13.73
CA ALA A 217 -16.69 3.30 14.21
C ALA A 217 -18.12 3.83 13.96
N ILE A 218 -18.96 3.08 13.26
CA ILE A 218 -20.32 3.47 12.91
C ILE A 218 -21.32 2.54 13.59
N SER A 219 -22.27 3.12 14.31
CA SER A 219 -23.37 2.40 14.94
C SER A 219 -24.72 3.02 14.60
N ILE A 220 -25.78 2.22 14.63
CA ILE A 220 -27.15 2.71 14.52
C ILE A 220 -27.66 2.96 15.93
N THR A 221 -27.90 4.22 16.28
CA THR A 221 -28.54 4.60 17.53
C THR A 221 -30.06 4.56 17.42
N ALA A 222 -30.76 4.15 18.47
CA ALA A 222 -32.18 4.39 18.58
C ALA A 222 -32.47 5.91 18.57
N LYS A 223 -33.66 6.29 18.09
CA LYS A 223 -34.11 7.70 18.21
C LYS A 223 -34.34 8.06 19.66
#